data_66066fb592b95352399a8a4d43ffb54a
#
_entry.id   66066fb592b95352399a8a4d43ffb54a
#
_cell.length_a   1.000
_cell.length_b   1.000
_cell.length_c   1.000
_cell.angle_alpha   90.00
_cell.angle_beta   90.00
_cell.angle_gamma   90.00
#
_symmetry.space_group_name_H-M   'P 1'
#
loop_
_entity.id
_entity.type
_entity.pdbx_description
1 polymer ?
#
loop_
_entity_poly.entity_id
_entity_poly.type
_entity_poly.pdbx_seq_one_letter_code
_entity_poly.pdbx_strand_id
1 'polypeptide(L)'
;PRMPGKMSCKIPPAVQNYIDLVKSGSPRACPEQHALVERIERIFSTEPLFVDEAKLAKYLSLARYFPFGKLLPWEEFLTALWLCTYDAKGFPRFKTCFCMVGRGAGKDGLIGFVGFCMVSPYNKVPHYNIDICANNEEQAVTPVRDIAEVLETPRLERKLKKYYYHTKELVQGRTNKGVLKGRTNNPKGRD
;
A
#
# COMPACT_ATOMS: atom_id res chain seq x y z
N PRO A 1 20.64 4.75 9.75
CA PRO A 1 20.02 3.81 8.84
C PRO A 1 20.97 3.57 7.68
N ARG A 2 21.47 2.33 7.51
CA ARG A 2 22.32 1.98 6.37
C ARG A 2 21.47 2.03 5.11
N MET A 3 21.89 2.83 4.14
CA MET A 3 21.34 2.83 2.78
C MET A 3 21.53 1.43 2.18
N PRO A 4 20.49 0.73 1.75
CA PRO A 4 20.66 -0.53 1.06
C PRO A 4 20.97 -0.29 -0.42
N GLY A 5 22.12 -0.77 -0.88
CA GLY A 5 22.39 -1.10 -2.30
C GLY A 5 22.28 0.05 -3.31
N LYS A 6 23.04 -0.09 -4.41
CA LYS A 6 23.15 0.84 -5.55
C LYS A 6 21.94 1.73 -5.80
N MET A 7 22.11 3.04 -5.67
CA MET A 7 21.18 4.05 -6.16
C MET A 7 21.02 3.90 -7.67
N SER A 8 19.87 3.43 -8.10
CA SER A 8 19.48 3.40 -9.51
C SER A 8 18.41 4.48 -9.71
N CYS A 9 18.73 5.49 -10.51
CA CYS A 9 17.76 6.49 -10.98
C CYS A 9 16.79 5.92 -12.03
N LYS A 10 16.73 4.60 -12.20
CA LYS A 10 15.82 3.97 -13.16
C LYS A 10 14.42 3.85 -12.56
N ILE A 11 13.43 4.19 -13.37
CA ILE A 11 12.03 3.94 -13.07
C ILE A 11 11.84 2.42 -12.92
N PRO A 12 11.31 1.91 -11.77
CA PRO A 12 11.14 0.47 -11.59
C PRO A 12 10.02 -0.08 -12.48
N PRO A 13 10.07 -1.38 -12.83
CA PRO A 13 9.09 -1.99 -13.74
C PRO A 13 7.62 -1.74 -13.36
N ALA A 14 7.28 -1.81 -12.07
CA ALA A 14 5.91 -1.57 -11.61
C ALA A 14 5.42 -0.14 -11.91
N VAL A 15 6.31 0.85 -11.89
CA VAL A 15 5.99 2.24 -12.24
C VAL A 15 5.98 2.41 -13.77
N GLN A 16 6.98 1.84 -14.46
CA GLN A 16 7.09 1.93 -15.91
C GLN A 16 5.88 1.29 -16.62
N ASN A 17 5.45 0.12 -16.17
CA ASN A 17 4.30 -0.58 -16.73
C ASN A 17 3.02 0.26 -16.72
N TYR A 18 2.79 1.02 -15.65
CA TYR A 18 1.62 1.90 -15.59
C TYR A 18 1.79 3.14 -16.50
N ILE A 19 2.98 3.71 -16.56
CA ILE A 19 3.31 4.80 -17.48
C ILE A 19 3.04 4.37 -18.92
N ASP A 20 3.56 3.21 -19.33
CA ASP A 20 3.38 2.67 -20.68
C ASP A 20 1.90 2.40 -20.98
N LEU A 21 1.15 1.86 -20.01
CA LEU A 21 -0.27 1.63 -20.13
C LEU A 21 -1.05 2.93 -20.39
N VAL A 22 -0.79 3.98 -19.61
CA VAL A 22 -1.43 5.30 -19.80
C VAL A 22 -1.08 5.88 -21.17
N LYS A 23 0.19 5.80 -21.57
CA LYS A 23 0.68 6.34 -22.86
C LYS A 23 0.19 5.55 -24.07
N SER A 24 -0.08 4.27 -23.92
CA SER A 24 -0.60 3.43 -25.01
C SER A 24 -2.02 3.83 -25.45
N GLY A 25 -2.77 4.54 -24.59
CA GLY A 25 -4.15 4.93 -24.83
C GLY A 25 -5.17 3.79 -24.78
N SER A 26 -4.75 2.58 -24.40
CA SER A 26 -5.62 1.40 -24.26
C SER A 26 -5.35 0.65 -22.94
N PRO A 27 -6.26 0.74 -21.97
CA PRO A 27 -7.53 1.48 -21.97
C PRO A 27 -7.33 3.01 -22.02
N ARG A 28 -8.39 3.73 -22.45
CA ARG A 28 -8.33 5.19 -22.52
C ARG A 28 -8.07 5.80 -21.14
N ALA A 29 -7.03 6.59 -21.03
CA ALA A 29 -6.68 7.34 -19.83
C ALA A 29 -7.28 8.75 -19.85
N CYS A 30 -7.56 9.31 -18.67
CA CYS A 30 -8.01 10.69 -18.53
C CYS A 30 -6.82 11.68 -18.56
N PRO A 31 -7.06 12.98 -18.79
CA PRO A 31 -5.99 13.98 -18.81
C PRO A 31 -5.15 14.01 -17.53
N GLU A 32 -5.78 13.78 -16.38
CA GLU A 32 -5.11 13.76 -15.07
C GLU A 32 -4.13 12.60 -14.95
N GLN A 33 -4.45 11.43 -15.53
CA GLN A 33 -3.55 10.28 -15.57
C GLN A 33 -2.33 10.57 -16.46
N HIS A 34 -2.52 11.21 -17.61
CA HIS A 34 -1.42 11.66 -18.47
C HIS A 34 -0.52 12.66 -17.74
N ALA A 35 -1.11 13.70 -17.13
CA ALA A 35 -0.36 14.69 -16.35
C ALA A 35 0.40 14.04 -15.16
N LEU A 36 -0.19 13.03 -14.50
CA LEU A 36 0.45 12.30 -13.43
C LEU A 36 1.70 11.54 -13.91
N VAL A 37 1.58 10.76 -14.98
CA VAL A 37 2.73 9.97 -15.47
C VAL A 37 3.86 10.85 -15.99
N GLU A 38 3.56 11.94 -16.70
CA GLU A 38 4.56 12.93 -17.12
C GLU A 38 5.28 13.57 -15.92
N ARG A 39 4.53 13.89 -14.87
CA ARG A 39 5.11 14.42 -13.63
C ARG A 39 6.03 13.40 -12.96
N ILE A 40 5.65 12.12 -12.91
CA ILE A 40 6.48 11.08 -12.31
C ILE A 40 7.76 10.87 -13.12
N GLU A 41 7.70 10.79 -14.45
CA GLU A 41 8.88 10.70 -15.29
C GLU A 41 9.86 11.88 -15.05
N ARG A 42 9.32 13.10 -14.98
CA ARG A 42 10.13 14.29 -14.68
C ARG A 42 10.78 14.20 -13.30
N ILE A 43 10.05 13.78 -12.27
CA ILE A 43 10.58 13.61 -10.91
C ILE A 43 11.73 12.59 -10.93
N PHE A 44 11.55 11.43 -11.56
CA PHE A 44 12.60 10.40 -11.64
C PHE A 44 13.82 10.83 -12.48
N SER A 45 13.64 11.77 -13.44
CA SER A 45 14.74 12.30 -14.23
C SER A 45 15.53 13.42 -13.55
N THR A 46 14.89 14.14 -12.61
CA THR A 46 15.49 15.34 -12.00
C THR A 46 15.88 15.17 -10.55
N GLU A 47 15.32 14.19 -9.85
CA GLU A 47 15.58 13.97 -8.42
C GLU A 47 16.39 12.67 -8.21
N PRO A 48 17.36 12.66 -7.29
CA PRO A 48 18.10 11.45 -6.91
C PRO A 48 17.23 10.55 -6.02
N LEU A 49 16.39 9.73 -6.64
CA LEU A 49 15.46 8.83 -5.97
C LEU A 49 16.01 7.41 -5.89
N PHE A 50 15.58 6.71 -4.85
CA PHE A 50 15.81 5.29 -4.65
C PHE A 50 14.48 4.56 -4.50
N VAL A 51 14.29 3.47 -5.24
CA VAL A 51 13.15 2.56 -5.04
C VAL A 51 13.66 1.26 -4.43
N ASP A 52 13.14 0.89 -3.28
CA ASP A 52 13.42 -0.40 -2.65
C ASP A 52 12.63 -1.51 -3.35
N GLU A 53 13.18 -1.99 -4.47
CA GLU A 53 12.56 -3.04 -5.30
C GLU A 53 12.43 -4.36 -4.52
N ALA A 54 13.35 -4.65 -3.60
CA ALA A 54 13.28 -5.86 -2.78
C ALA A 54 12.10 -5.79 -1.78
N LYS A 55 11.85 -4.63 -1.19
CA LYS A 55 10.68 -4.37 -0.34
C LYS A 55 9.40 -4.40 -1.17
N LEU A 56 9.40 -3.77 -2.34
CA LEU A 56 8.27 -3.76 -3.26
C LEU A 56 7.87 -5.17 -3.66
N ALA A 57 8.82 -6.00 -4.11
CA ALA A 57 8.56 -7.39 -4.49
C ALA A 57 7.92 -8.20 -3.32
N LYS A 58 8.40 -7.99 -2.09
CA LYS A 58 7.82 -8.60 -0.89
C LYS A 58 6.39 -8.13 -0.65
N TYR A 59 6.11 -6.84 -0.77
CA TYR A 59 4.77 -6.30 -0.62
C TYR A 59 3.83 -6.84 -1.69
N LEU A 60 4.20 -6.74 -2.97
CA LEU A 60 3.37 -7.26 -4.05
C LEU A 60 3.09 -8.76 -3.89
N SER A 61 4.03 -9.52 -3.33
CA SER A 61 3.84 -10.94 -3.06
C SER A 61 2.75 -11.23 -2.01
N LEU A 62 2.36 -10.26 -1.18
CA LEU A 62 1.29 -10.42 -0.21
C LEU A 62 -0.10 -10.42 -0.85
N ALA A 63 -0.25 -9.85 -2.04
CA ALA A 63 -1.53 -9.82 -2.77
C ALA A 63 -2.12 -11.21 -3.01
N ARG A 64 -1.28 -12.24 -3.12
CA ARG A 64 -1.71 -13.64 -3.26
C ARG A 64 -2.56 -14.19 -2.10
N TYR A 65 -2.57 -13.51 -0.98
CA TYR A 65 -3.40 -13.91 0.16
C TYR A 65 -4.81 -13.32 0.12
N PHE A 66 -5.00 -12.29 -0.68
CA PHE A 66 -6.29 -11.62 -0.89
C PHE A 66 -7.09 -12.25 -2.03
N PRO A 67 -8.42 -12.09 -2.04
CA PRO A 67 -9.28 -12.65 -3.09
C PRO A 67 -8.89 -12.21 -4.51
N PHE A 68 -8.34 -11.00 -4.67
CA PHE A 68 -7.90 -10.49 -5.97
C PHE A 68 -6.58 -11.11 -6.46
N GLY A 69 -5.81 -11.79 -5.60
CA GLY A 69 -4.60 -12.54 -5.93
C GLY A 69 -3.43 -11.73 -6.47
N LYS A 70 -3.69 -10.69 -7.25
CA LYS A 70 -2.71 -9.78 -7.85
C LYS A 70 -3.29 -8.37 -7.91
N LEU A 71 -2.43 -7.36 -7.72
CA LEU A 71 -2.80 -5.96 -7.88
C LEU A 71 -2.96 -5.57 -9.35
N LEU A 72 -3.80 -4.58 -9.60
CA LEU A 72 -3.91 -3.92 -10.89
C LEU A 72 -2.68 -3.03 -11.15
N PRO A 73 -2.34 -2.71 -12.41
CA PRO A 73 -1.16 -1.89 -12.71
C PRO A 73 -1.10 -0.55 -11.97
N TRP A 74 -2.22 0.14 -11.81
CA TRP A 74 -2.30 1.40 -11.06
C TRP A 74 -2.09 1.21 -9.54
N GLU A 75 -2.48 0.07 -8.99
CA GLU A 75 -2.27 -0.26 -7.57
C GLU A 75 -0.80 -0.62 -7.30
N GLU A 76 -0.17 -1.36 -8.21
CA GLU A 76 1.27 -1.64 -8.16
C GLU A 76 2.09 -0.34 -8.26
N PHE A 77 1.71 0.56 -9.17
CA PHE A 77 2.28 1.89 -9.33
C PHE A 77 2.19 2.72 -8.03
N LEU A 78 0.99 2.83 -7.44
CA LEU A 78 0.81 3.56 -6.17
C LEU A 78 1.60 2.91 -5.02
N THR A 79 1.61 1.59 -4.93
CA THR A 79 2.35 0.86 -3.91
C THR A 79 3.86 1.14 -4.03
N ALA A 80 4.40 1.14 -5.24
CA ALA A 80 5.81 1.43 -5.51
C ALA A 80 6.18 2.87 -5.12
N LEU A 81 5.39 3.84 -5.55
CA LEU A 81 5.67 5.25 -5.27
C LEU A 81 5.51 5.59 -3.79
N TRP A 82 4.40 5.21 -3.20
CA TRP A 82 4.04 5.62 -1.83
C TRP A 82 4.84 4.89 -0.77
N LEU A 83 5.01 3.56 -0.90
CA LEU A 83 5.58 2.73 0.16
C LEU A 83 7.07 2.42 -0.03
N CYS A 84 7.60 2.53 -1.25
CA CYS A 84 8.92 2.01 -1.58
C CYS A 84 9.86 3.04 -2.23
N THR A 85 9.42 4.28 -2.46
CA THR A 85 10.26 5.33 -3.08
C THR A 85 10.77 6.31 -2.03
N TYR A 86 12.08 6.50 -2.01
CA TYR A 86 12.79 7.31 -1.04
C TYR A 86 13.64 8.39 -1.72
N ASP A 87 13.87 9.49 -1.02
CA ASP A 87 14.83 10.53 -1.41
C ASP A 87 16.28 10.10 -1.11
N ALA A 88 17.23 10.93 -1.51
CA ALA A 88 18.66 10.70 -1.27
C ALA A 88 19.05 10.61 0.22
N LYS A 89 18.21 11.09 1.13
CA LYS A 89 18.41 11.01 2.58
C LYS A 89 17.77 9.76 3.18
N GLY A 90 17.07 8.96 2.39
CA GLY A 90 16.36 7.75 2.84
C GLY A 90 14.99 8.02 3.47
N PHE A 91 14.42 9.22 3.31
CA PHE A 91 13.05 9.50 3.72
C PHE A 91 12.06 9.18 2.61
N PRO A 92 10.80 8.78 2.96
CA PRO A 92 9.76 8.59 1.96
C PRO A 92 9.58 9.84 1.10
N ARG A 93 9.70 9.68 -0.24
CA ARG A 93 9.55 10.80 -1.17
C ARG A 93 8.09 11.24 -1.27
N PHE A 94 7.18 10.29 -1.34
CA PHE A 94 5.75 10.52 -1.44
C PHE A 94 5.09 10.22 -0.10
N LYS A 95 4.87 11.26 0.71
CA LYS A 95 4.31 11.12 2.07
C LYS A 95 2.78 11.09 2.07
N THR A 96 2.17 11.65 1.04
CA THR A 96 0.72 11.76 0.89
C THR A 96 0.32 11.19 -0.45
N CYS A 97 -0.75 10.40 -0.47
CA CYS A 97 -1.40 9.91 -1.67
C CYS A 97 -2.86 10.38 -1.66
N PHE A 98 -3.25 11.16 -2.67
CA PHE A 98 -4.64 11.47 -2.93
C PHE A 98 -5.11 10.63 -4.11
N CYS A 99 -6.04 9.71 -3.84
CA CYS A 99 -6.55 8.77 -4.83
C CYS A 99 -8.06 8.98 -5.02
N MET A 100 -8.43 9.49 -6.17
CA MET A 100 -9.83 9.66 -6.58
C MET A 100 -10.15 8.67 -7.69
N VAL A 101 -10.97 7.69 -7.37
CA VAL A 101 -11.39 6.62 -8.28
C VAL A 101 -12.89 6.43 -8.22
N GLY A 102 -13.47 5.91 -9.28
CA GLY A 102 -14.89 5.63 -9.37
C GLY A 102 -15.35 4.61 -8.32
N ARG A 103 -16.65 4.62 -8.03
CA ARG A 103 -17.27 3.62 -7.15
C ARG A 103 -17.05 2.21 -7.72
N GLY A 104 -16.67 1.26 -6.89
CA GLY A 104 -16.40 -0.12 -7.29
C GLY A 104 -14.99 -0.36 -7.88
N ALA A 105 -14.12 0.66 -7.95
CA ALA A 105 -12.77 0.53 -8.51
C ALA A 105 -11.73 -0.13 -7.57
N GLY A 106 -12.14 -0.77 -6.47
CA GLY A 106 -11.24 -1.54 -5.60
C GLY A 106 -10.48 -0.73 -4.55
N LYS A 107 -10.81 0.56 -4.33
CA LYS A 107 -10.08 1.40 -3.37
C LYS A 107 -10.00 0.84 -1.95
N ASP A 108 -11.06 0.18 -1.48
CA ASP A 108 -11.15 -0.37 -0.13
C ASP A 108 -10.21 -1.58 0.00
N GLY A 109 -10.16 -2.43 -1.05
CA GLY A 109 -9.19 -3.52 -1.14
C GLY A 109 -7.74 -3.02 -1.16
N LEU A 110 -7.46 -1.94 -1.88
CA LEU A 110 -6.12 -1.34 -1.90
C LEU A 110 -5.74 -0.77 -0.52
N ILE A 111 -6.66 -0.07 0.17
CA ILE A 111 -6.40 0.48 1.51
C ILE A 111 -6.11 -0.66 2.50
N GLY A 112 -6.91 -1.73 2.48
CA GLY A 112 -6.68 -2.93 3.28
C GLY A 112 -5.32 -3.56 2.97
N PHE A 113 -5.00 -3.74 1.69
CA PHE A 113 -3.71 -4.27 1.25
C PHE A 113 -2.52 -3.42 1.72
N VAL A 114 -2.58 -2.10 1.56
CA VAL A 114 -1.54 -1.16 2.03
C VAL A 114 -1.37 -1.28 3.56
N GLY A 115 -2.47 -1.27 4.30
CA GLY A 115 -2.45 -1.48 5.75
C GLY A 115 -1.79 -2.80 6.14
N PHE A 116 -2.14 -3.89 5.45
CA PHE A 116 -1.55 -5.21 5.67
C PHE A 116 -0.04 -5.23 5.39
N CYS A 117 0.41 -4.58 4.31
CA CYS A 117 1.83 -4.42 4.01
C CYS A 117 2.57 -3.71 5.14
N MET A 118 1.98 -2.65 5.69
CA MET A 118 2.63 -1.81 6.71
C MET A 118 2.71 -2.49 8.08
N VAL A 119 1.77 -3.38 8.44
CA VAL A 119 1.88 -4.21 9.66
C VAL A 119 2.63 -5.53 9.41
N SER A 120 3.03 -5.83 8.17
CA SER A 120 3.74 -7.06 7.83
C SER A 120 5.18 -7.08 8.39
N PRO A 121 5.80 -8.28 8.50
CA PRO A 121 7.21 -8.39 8.91
C PRO A 121 8.19 -7.76 7.90
N TYR A 122 7.71 -7.37 6.72
CA TYR A 122 8.50 -6.70 5.69
C TYR A 122 8.65 -5.20 5.95
N ASN A 123 7.74 -4.59 6.70
CA ASN A 123 7.91 -3.23 7.20
C ASN A 123 8.84 -3.25 8.42
N LYS A 124 10.01 -2.61 8.29
CA LYS A 124 11.03 -2.57 9.34
C LYS A 124 10.84 -1.45 10.35
N VAL A 125 9.84 -0.59 10.16
CA VAL A 125 9.53 0.50 11.09
C VAL A 125 8.75 -0.09 12.27
N PRO A 126 9.31 -0.03 13.50
CA PRO A 126 8.60 -0.54 14.68
C PRO A 126 7.43 0.38 15.04
N HIS A 127 6.38 -0.22 15.62
CA HIS A 127 5.20 0.50 16.10
C HIS A 127 4.54 1.42 15.05
N TYR A 128 4.54 0.97 13.78
CA TYR A 128 3.91 1.71 12.70
C TYR A 128 2.39 1.56 12.80
N ASN A 129 1.76 2.49 13.54
CA ASN A 129 0.32 2.47 13.75
C ASN A 129 -0.42 3.14 12.59
N ILE A 130 -1.54 2.55 12.18
CA ILE A 130 -2.34 2.96 11.04
C ILE A 130 -3.79 3.06 11.51
N ASP A 131 -4.37 4.22 11.33
CA ASP A 131 -5.80 4.45 11.55
C ASP A 131 -6.49 4.64 10.19
N ILE A 132 -7.51 3.81 9.91
CA ILE A 132 -8.41 3.99 8.78
C ILE A 132 -9.60 4.81 9.27
N CYS A 133 -9.72 6.03 8.77
CA CYS A 133 -10.76 6.95 9.18
C CYS A 133 -11.84 7.04 8.09
N ALA A 134 -13.11 6.96 8.49
CA ALA A 134 -14.26 7.15 7.62
C ALA A 134 -15.39 7.88 8.34
N ASN A 135 -16.39 8.33 7.58
CA ASN A 135 -17.55 9.05 8.13
C ASN A 135 -18.47 8.17 9.00
N ASN A 136 -18.46 6.86 8.77
CA ASN A 136 -19.17 5.90 9.61
C ASN A 136 -18.25 4.73 9.98
N GLU A 137 -18.64 4.03 11.04
CA GLU A 137 -17.88 2.93 11.63
C GLU A 137 -17.70 1.77 10.66
N GLU A 138 -18.75 1.37 9.98
CA GLU A 138 -18.74 0.24 9.06
C GLU A 138 -17.70 0.45 7.95
N GLN A 139 -17.67 1.65 7.34
CA GLN A 139 -16.68 1.98 6.31
C GLN A 139 -15.24 2.01 6.85
N ALA A 140 -15.04 2.44 8.09
CA ALA A 140 -13.72 2.47 8.71
C ALA A 140 -13.20 1.07 9.05
N VAL A 141 -14.08 0.17 9.49
CA VAL A 141 -13.73 -1.17 9.96
C VAL A 141 -13.70 -2.20 8.82
N THR A 142 -14.44 -1.99 7.72
CA THR A 142 -14.50 -2.92 6.59
C THR A 142 -13.12 -3.38 6.10
N PRO A 143 -12.13 -2.52 5.78
CA PRO A 143 -10.83 -2.98 5.33
C PRO A 143 -10.07 -3.81 6.38
N VAL A 144 -10.28 -3.53 7.68
CA VAL A 144 -9.69 -4.30 8.78
C VAL A 144 -10.31 -5.68 8.88
N ARG A 145 -11.64 -5.76 8.72
CA ARG A 145 -12.41 -7.01 8.73
C ARG A 145 -12.03 -7.90 7.55
N ASP A 146 -11.90 -7.34 6.35
CA ASP A 146 -11.46 -8.07 5.16
C ASP A 146 -10.09 -8.73 5.38
N ILE A 147 -9.16 -8.03 6.04
CA ILE A 147 -7.86 -8.60 6.40
C ILE A 147 -8.02 -9.71 7.44
N ALA A 148 -8.87 -9.52 8.45
CA ALA A 148 -9.12 -10.54 9.46
C ALA A 148 -9.67 -11.82 8.82
N GLU A 149 -10.62 -11.72 7.89
CA GLU A 149 -11.17 -12.85 7.14
C GLU A 149 -10.08 -13.59 6.32
N VAL A 150 -9.17 -12.85 5.68
CA VAL A 150 -8.00 -13.44 5.01
C VAL A 150 -7.16 -14.24 6.01
N LEU A 151 -6.90 -13.69 7.20
CA LEU A 151 -6.09 -14.32 8.23
C LEU A 151 -6.77 -15.54 8.89
N GLU A 152 -8.11 -15.58 8.92
CA GLU A 152 -8.93 -16.68 9.44
C GLU A 152 -9.07 -17.85 8.46
N THR A 153 -8.70 -17.67 7.18
CA THR A 153 -8.74 -18.75 6.19
C THR A 153 -7.87 -19.92 6.68
N PRO A 154 -8.37 -21.16 6.81
CA PRO A 154 -7.66 -22.28 7.47
C PRO A 154 -6.28 -22.57 6.89
N ARG A 155 -6.11 -22.40 5.57
CA ARG A 155 -4.83 -22.56 4.89
C ARG A 155 -3.81 -21.49 5.28
N LEU A 156 -4.27 -20.25 5.53
CA LEU A 156 -3.42 -19.09 5.80
C LEU A 156 -3.21 -18.90 7.30
N GLU A 157 -4.21 -19.20 8.13
CA GLU A 157 -4.12 -19.08 9.58
C GLU A 157 -2.87 -19.77 10.12
N ARG A 158 -2.67 -21.05 9.80
CA ARG A 158 -1.51 -21.82 10.24
C ARG A 158 -0.19 -21.19 9.83
N LYS A 159 -0.13 -20.57 8.64
CA LYS A 159 1.07 -19.96 8.06
C LYS A 159 1.32 -18.55 8.60
N LEU A 160 0.28 -17.76 8.81
CA LEU A 160 0.37 -16.32 9.10
C LEU A 160 0.23 -15.99 10.59
N LYS A 161 -0.34 -16.87 11.41
CA LYS A 161 -0.53 -16.70 12.86
C LYS A 161 0.74 -16.28 13.62
N LYS A 162 1.90 -16.75 13.18
CA LYS A 162 3.19 -16.35 13.78
C LYS A 162 3.58 -14.90 13.50
N TYR A 163 3.01 -14.29 12.47
CA TYR A 163 3.34 -12.93 12.04
C TYR A 163 2.29 -11.90 12.42
N TYR A 164 1.03 -12.32 12.59
CA TYR A 164 -0.08 -11.43 12.85
C TYR A 164 -0.90 -11.88 14.06
N TYR A 165 -1.47 -10.90 14.73
CA TYR A 165 -2.58 -11.05 15.67
C TYR A 165 -3.73 -10.20 15.12
N HIS A 166 -4.96 -10.66 15.25
CA HIS A 166 -6.12 -9.92 14.78
C HIS A 166 -7.35 -10.14 15.66
N THR A 167 -8.24 -9.18 15.62
CA THR A 167 -9.63 -9.23 16.05
C THR A 167 -10.49 -8.68 14.91
N LYS A 168 -11.80 -8.57 15.10
CA LYS A 168 -12.68 -7.93 14.12
C LYS A 168 -12.43 -6.42 13.95
N GLU A 169 -11.70 -5.78 14.86
CA GLU A 169 -11.49 -4.33 14.94
C GLU A 169 -10.06 -3.90 14.70
N LEU A 170 -9.12 -4.82 14.83
CA LEU A 170 -7.69 -4.51 14.64
C LEU A 170 -6.89 -5.67 14.06
N VAL A 171 -5.83 -5.33 13.36
CA VAL A 171 -4.76 -6.25 12.94
C VAL A 171 -3.43 -5.73 13.46
N GLN A 172 -2.66 -6.58 14.13
CA GLN A 172 -1.35 -6.24 14.67
C GLN A 172 -0.25 -7.11 14.07
N GLY A 173 0.82 -6.48 13.60
CA GLY A 173 2.06 -7.17 13.24
C GLY A 173 2.82 -7.61 14.47
N ARG A 174 3.08 -8.91 14.62
CA ARG A 174 3.85 -9.42 15.77
C ARG A 174 5.32 -9.03 15.73
N THR A 175 5.86 -8.83 14.53
CA THR A 175 7.27 -8.50 14.32
C THR A 175 7.57 -7.02 14.58
N ASN A 176 6.81 -6.12 13.94
CA ASN A 176 7.05 -4.69 14.05
C ASN A 176 6.17 -3.99 15.09
N LYS A 177 5.24 -4.72 15.73
CA LYS A 177 4.28 -4.19 16.72
C LYS A 177 3.38 -3.06 16.19
N GLY A 178 3.30 -2.90 14.86
CA GLY A 178 2.39 -1.97 14.22
C GLY A 178 0.94 -2.44 14.36
N VAL A 179 0.02 -1.51 14.53
CA VAL A 179 -1.42 -1.79 14.70
C VAL A 179 -2.19 -1.06 13.61
N LEU A 180 -3.06 -1.80 12.92
CA LEU A 180 -4.03 -1.28 11.96
C LEU A 180 -5.43 -1.38 12.57
N LYS A 181 -6.18 -0.29 12.60
CA LYS A 181 -7.56 -0.26 13.09
C LYS A 181 -8.43 0.78 12.40
N GLY A 182 -9.75 0.53 12.39
CA GLY A 182 -10.75 1.49 11.95
C GLY A 182 -11.07 2.52 13.05
N ARG A 183 -11.31 3.77 12.65
CA ARG A 183 -11.77 4.83 13.53
C ARG A 183 -12.86 5.65 12.85
N THR A 184 -13.85 6.06 13.63
CA THR A 184 -14.90 6.97 13.17
C THR A 184 -14.72 8.36 13.73
N ASN A 185 -15.25 9.33 13.02
CA ASN A 185 -15.30 10.72 13.49
C ASN A 185 -16.51 10.98 14.44
N ASN A 186 -17.23 9.92 14.84
CA ASN A 186 -18.41 10.07 15.70
C ASN A 186 -17.98 10.24 17.17
N PRO A 187 -18.18 11.43 17.78
CA PRO A 187 -17.75 11.69 19.15
C PRO A 187 -18.59 10.91 20.20
N LYS A 188 -19.69 10.27 19.79
CA LYS A 188 -20.57 9.49 20.69
C LYS A 188 -20.12 8.05 20.96
N GLY A 189 -19.03 7.59 20.41
CA GLY A 189 -18.46 6.26 20.60
C GLY A 189 -17.23 6.21 21.50
N ARG A 190 -17.07 7.16 22.38
CA ARG A 190 -16.02 7.16 23.42
C ARG A 190 -16.68 7.06 24.79
N ASP A 191 -17.11 5.88 25.13
CA ASP A 191 -17.30 5.43 26.51
C ASP A 191 -16.43 4.20 26.74
#